data_600b177c8c1b092fc080ca86f15b5a33
#
_entry.id   600b177c8c1b092fc080ca86f15b5a33
#
_cell.length_a   1.000
_cell.length_b   1.000
_cell.length_c   1.000
_cell.angle_alpha   90.00
_cell.angle_beta   90.00
_cell.angle_gamma   90.00
#
_symmetry.space_group_name_H-M   'P 1'
#
loop_
_entity.id
_entity.type
_entity.pdbx_description
1 polymer ?
#
loop_
_entity_poly.entity_id
_entity_poly.type
_entity_poly.pdbx_seq_one_letter_code
_entity_poly.pdbx_strand_id
1 'polypeptide(L)'
;MSGEPTPEEGKYKDIPSILPLAPGGVYAVKWEQREKWAECLSTPDVPYTPPLGAPNPDNPVCFFEIRAGGYYLGRVTFELKADTHPVTSENFLKLCEFKCYAGTKFKVFPGNWIRGGDFTDLDEVVYDANDPDFFDFAALLPDAAPGGQSIYVSEEGPYFADESFAISHDGPGVLTMYNPGAPDCNGSQFMVTFPNVRAEALNGTHVAFGQVLEGWNVLAALEQLGDARQEGDTFQRVTVEQC
;
A
#
# COMPACT_ATOMS: atom_id res chain seq x y z
N MET A 1 -39.17 10.62 4.94
CA MET A 1 -38.19 11.28 4.06
C MET A 1 -37.03 11.71 4.96
N SER A 2 -36.02 10.89 5.08
CA SER A 2 -34.79 11.21 5.81
C SER A 2 -33.89 11.95 4.81
N GLY A 3 -33.87 13.28 4.92
CA GLY A 3 -32.96 14.10 4.14
C GLY A 3 -31.53 13.78 4.57
N GLU A 4 -30.67 13.41 3.61
CA GLU A 4 -29.24 13.34 3.83
C GLU A 4 -28.74 14.76 4.20
N PRO A 5 -27.92 14.92 5.22
CA PRO A 5 -27.35 16.21 5.55
C PRO A 5 -26.46 16.69 4.38
N THR A 6 -26.74 17.87 3.86
CA THR A 6 -25.87 18.53 2.89
C THR A 6 -24.60 19.02 3.59
N PRO A 7 -23.42 18.86 3.00
CA PRO A 7 -22.19 19.42 3.55
C PRO A 7 -22.28 20.93 3.72
N GLU A 8 -21.75 21.47 4.83
CA GLU A 8 -21.59 22.92 4.96
C GLU A 8 -20.73 23.44 3.81
N GLU A 9 -21.30 24.31 2.98
CA GLU A 9 -20.58 24.95 1.87
C GLU A 9 -19.35 25.68 2.40
N GLY A 10 -18.18 25.19 2.06
CA GLY A 10 -16.90 25.83 2.37
C GLY A 10 -15.92 25.02 3.20
N LYS A 11 -16.37 23.98 3.91
CA LYS A 11 -15.46 23.15 4.77
C LYS A 11 -14.54 22.24 3.96
N TYR A 12 -14.90 21.96 2.69
CA TYR A 12 -14.18 21.02 1.81
C TYR A 12 -13.99 21.59 0.40
N LYS A 13 -13.72 22.91 0.28
CA LYS A 13 -13.62 23.60 -1.01
C LYS A 13 -12.55 23.04 -1.96
N ASP A 14 -11.52 22.45 -1.42
CA ASP A 14 -10.38 21.92 -2.18
C ASP A 14 -10.35 20.40 -2.25
N ILE A 15 -11.28 19.74 -1.58
CA ILE A 15 -11.47 18.30 -1.77
C ILE A 15 -12.40 18.19 -2.97
N PRO A 16 -12.01 17.44 -4.01
CA PRO A 16 -12.90 17.20 -5.13
C PRO A 16 -14.25 16.79 -4.57
N SER A 17 -15.32 17.49 -4.90
CA SER A 17 -16.72 17.35 -4.39
C SER A 17 -17.33 15.99 -4.70
N ILE A 18 -16.69 14.86 -4.34
CA ILE A 18 -16.70 13.83 -5.27
C ILE A 18 -16.24 12.52 -4.69
N LEU A 19 -17.02 11.95 -3.97
CA LEU A 19 -17.20 10.53 -4.17
C LEU A 19 -18.52 10.40 -4.95
N PRO A 20 -18.50 10.15 -6.27
CA PRO A 20 -19.75 9.84 -6.93
C PRO A 20 -20.32 8.65 -6.21
N LEU A 21 -21.60 8.74 -5.88
CA LEU A 21 -22.41 7.57 -5.66
C LEU A 21 -22.20 6.69 -6.91
N ALA A 22 -21.47 5.60 -6.77
CA ALA A 22 -21.36 4.64 -7.86
C ALA A 22 -22.80 4.26 -8.24
N PRO A 23 -23.21 4.45 -9.48
CA PRO A 23 -24.56 4.07 -9.90
C PRO A 23 -24.74 2.58 -9.64
N GLY A 24 -25.60 2.22 -8.66
CA GLY A 24 -25.91 0.84 -8.31
C GLY A 24 -24.89 0.14 -7.41
N GLY A 25 -23.91 0.85 -6.83
CA GLY A 25 -22.87 0.26 -6.00
C GLY A 25 -23.33 -0.11 -4.61
N VAL A 26 -23.09 -1.34 -4.21
CA VAL A 26 -23.32 -1.93 -2.90
C VAL A 26 -22.46 -1.28 -1.79
N TYR A 27 -21.55 -0.38 -2.12
CA TYR A 27 -20.55 0.22 -1.26
C TYR A 27 -20.66 1.74 -1.17
N ALA A 28 -21.84 2.24 -0.80
CA ALA A 28 -21.89 3.62 -0.33
C ALA A 28 -21.09 3.73 0.96
N VAL A 29 -19.93 4.36 0.93
CA VAL A 29 -19.19 4.74 2.14
C VAL A 29 -20.14 5.52 3.03
N LYS A 30 -20.30 5.10 4.29
CA LYS A 30 -21.12 5.83 5.24
C LYS A 30 -20.60 7.26 5.33
N TRP A 31 -21.49 8.24 5.41
CA TRP A 31 -21.16 9.66 5.43
C TRP A 31 -20.07 10.00 6.46
N GLU A 32 -20.18 9.46 7.67
CA GLU A 32 -19.22 9.63 8.76
C GLU A 32 -17.78 9.17 8.41
N GLN A 33 -17.66 8.17 7.55
CA GLN A 33 -16.36 7.67 7.08
C GLN A 33 -15.77 8.58 6.00
N ARG A 34 -16.61 9.16 5.15
CA ARG A 34 -16.18 10.15 4.15
C ARG A 34 -15.62 11.41 4.81
N GLU A 35 -16.27 11.90 5.87
CA GLU A 35 -15.79 13.07 6.62
C GLU A 35 -14.41 12.81 7.23
N LYS A 36 -14.23 11.69 7.91
CA LYS A 36 -12.95 11.31 8.50
C LYS A 36 -11.85 11.19 7.47
N TRP A 37 -12.14 10.56 6.36
CA TRP A 37 -11.20 10.40 5.27
C TRP A 37 -10.80 11.75 4.65
N ALA A 38 -11.79 12.61 4.36
CA ALA A 38 -11.54 13.95 3.87
C ALA A 38 -10.75 14.80 4.87
N GLU A 39 -11.01 14.64 6.16
CA GLU A 39 -10.25 15.30 7.23
C GLU A 39 -8.78 14.87 7.22
N CYS A 40 -8.49 13.58 7.09
CA CYS A 40 -7.12 13.09 6.99
C CYS A 40 -6.38 13.73 5.82
N LEU A 41 -6.98 13.74 4.62
CA LEU A 41 -6.35 14.31 3.42
C LEU A 41 -6.18 15.84 3.48
N SER A 42 -7.04 16.55 4.20
CA SER A 42 -6.93 17.99 4.38
C SER A 42 -5.92 18.40 5.45
N THR A 43 -5.49 17.47 6.29
CA THR A 43 -4.46 17.72 7.29
C THR A 43 -3.11 17.80 6.59
N PRO A 44 -2.33 18.87 6.78
CA PRO A 44 -0.97 18.94 6.26
C PRO A 44 -0.15 17.75 6.74
N ASP A 45 0.72 17.24 5.86
CA ASP A 45 1.65 16.17 6.23
C ASP A 45 2.56 16.68 7.36
N VAL A 46 2.35 16.15 8.55
CA VAL A 46 3.11 16.60 9.74
C VAL A 46 4.50 15.95 9.64
N PRO A 47 5.58 16.69 9.94
CA PRO A 47 6.89 16.09 10.07
C PRO A 47 6.83 14.92 11.04
N TYR A 48 6.93 13.73 10.52
CA TYR A 48 6.86 12.51 11.30
C TYR A 48 8.28 12.05 11.62
N THR A 49 8.47 11.52 12.82
CA THR A 49 9.75 10.88 13.14
C THR A 49 9.76 9.49 12.53
N PRO A 50 10.59 9.22 11.51
CA PRO A 50 10.66 7.91 10.89
C PRO A 50 10.92 6.82 11.93
N PRO A 51 10.15 5.71 11.93
CA PRO A 51 10.21 4.70 12.98
C PRO A 51 11.56 4.00 13.06
N LEU A 52 12.30 3.95 11.96
CA LEU A 52 13.60 3.30 11.88
C LEU A 52 14.77 4.30 11.99
N GLY A 53 14.50 5.51 12.50
CA GLY A 53 15.50 6.56 12.67
C GLY A 53 15.63 7.48 11.44
N ALA A 54 16.63 8.37 11.49
CA ALA A 54 16.86 9.33 10.42
C ALA A 54 17.12 8.59 9.08
N PRO A 55 16.54 9.10 7.96
CA PRO A 55 16.78 8.52 6.65
C PRO A 55 18.27 8.55 6.27
N ASN A 56 18.74 7.45 5.67
CA ASN A 56 20.07 7.41 5.10
C ASN A 56 20.00 7.90 3.64
N PRO A 57 20.71 8.99 3.28
CA PRO A 57 20.65 9.57 1.94
C PRO A 57 21.22 8.64 0.83
N ASP A 58 21.97 7.61 1.21
CA ASP A 58 22.52 6.62 0.28
C ASP A 58 21.54 5.47 -0.02
N ASN A 59 20.47 5.38 0.75
CA ASN A 59 19.44 4.37 0.53
C ASN A 59 18.49 4.77 -0.61
N PRO A 60 18.00 3.80 -1.40
CA PRO A 60 17.02 4.08 -2.44
C PRO A 60 15.69 4.57 -1.85
N VAL A 61 15.05 5.45 -2.62
CA VAL A 61 13.71 5.97 -2.32
C VAL A 61 12.77 5.59 -3.45
N CYS A 62 11.60 5.09 -3.11
CA CYS A 62 10.52 4.81 -4.05
C CYS A 62 9.20 5.42 -3.57
N PHE A 63 8.19 5.40 -4.42
CA PHE A 63 6.89 6.00 -4.09
C PHE A 63 5.74 5.18 -4.66
N PHE A 64 4.56 5.37 -4.10
CA PHE A 64 3.28 4.97 -4.70
C PHE A 64 2.35 6.18 -4.83
N GLU A 65 1.79 6.35 -6.01
CA GLU A 65 0.60 7.17 -6.25
C GLU A 65 -0.63 6.30 -5.97
N ILE A 66 -1.52 6.77 -5.11
CA ILE A 66 -2.63 5.94 -4.61
C ILE A 66 -3.96 6.54 -5.00
N ARG A 67 -4.88 5.68 -5.43
CA ARG A 67 -6.28 6.02 -5.69
C ARG A 67 -7.24 5.22 -4.84
N ALA A 68 -8.40 5.80 -4.56
CA ALA A 68 -9.54 5.09 -3.97
C ALA A 68 -10.82 5.41 -4.75
N GLY A 69 -11.49 4.39 -5.27
CA GLY A 69 -12.73 4.55 -6.04
C GLY A 69 -12.58 5.49 -7.25
N GLY A 70 -11.39 5.55 -7.85
CA GLY A 70 -11.08 6.45 -8.97
C GLY A 70 -10.56 7.84 -8.58
N TYR A 71 -10.46 8.15 -7.28
CA TYR A 71 -9.93 9.43 -6.78
C TYR A 71 -8.48 9.31 -6.39
N TYR A 72 -7.68 10.28 -6.82
CA TYR A 72 -6.31 10.41 -6.36
C TYR A 72 -6.27 10.81 -4.90
N LEU A 73 -5.65 10.00 -4.06
CA LEU A 73 -5.47 10.26 -2.63
C LEU A 73 -4.19 11.04 -2.34
N GLY A 74 -3.14 10.73 -3.06
CA GLY A 74 -1.83 11.31 -2.84
C GLY A 74 -0.71 10.29 -3.06
N ARG A 75 0.50 10.75 -2.74
CA ARG A 75 1.73 9.98 -2.83
C ARG A 75 2.19 9.54 -1.44
N VAL A 76 2.65 8.31 -1.33
CA VAL A 76 3.41 7.81 -0.18
C VAL A 76 4.82 7.49 -0.64
N THR A 77 5.82 8.02 0.06
CA THR A 77 7.24 7.86 -0.27
C THR A 77 7.91 6.98 0.79
N PHE A 78 8.76 6.06 0.34
CA PHE A 78 9.44 5.08 1.18
C PHE A 78 10.96 5.16 1.02
N GLU A 79 11.71 5.06 2.12
CA GLU A 79 13.12 4.67 2.11
C GLU A 79 13.21 3.16 2.21
N LEU A 80 14.04 2.55 1.39
CA LEU A 80 14.38 1.12 1.46
C LEU A 80 15.73 0.97 2.14
N LYS A 81 15.82 0.17 3.20
CA LYS A 81 17.05 -0.04 3.97
C LYS A 81 18.05 -0.98 3.27
N ALA A 82 18.48 -0.58 2.06
CA ALA A 82 19.41 -1.34 1.25
C ALA A 82 20.79 -1.50 1.89
N ASP A 83 21.15 -0.63 2.83
CA ASP A 83 22.35 -0.71 3.63
C ASP A 83 22.36 -1.91 4.60
N THR A 84 21.21 -2.41 5.01
CA THR A 84 21.08 -3.52 5.95
C THR A 84 20.27 -4.71 5.41
N HIS A 85 19.40 -4.45 4.45
CA HIS A 85 18.52 -5.43 3.79
C HIS A 85 18.61 -5.29 2.26
N PRO A 86 19.80 -5.52 1.65
CA PRO A 86 20.01 -5.28 0.23
C PRO A 86 19.15 -6.16 -0.68
N VAL A 87 18.97 -7.43 -0.35
CA VAL A 87 18.21 -8.39 -1.19
C VAL A 87 16.73 -8.03 -1.22
N THR A 88 16.14 -7.80 -0.05
CA THR A 88 14.72 -7.43 0.07
C THR A 88 14.43 -6.07 -0.56
N SER A 89 15.34 -5.10 -0.35
CA SER A 89 15.25 -3.77 -0.94
C SER A 89 15.36 -3.82 -2.46
N GLU A 90 16.28 -4.61 -3.02
CA GLU A 90 16.44 -4.79 -4.46
C GLU A 90 15.18 -5.39 -5.09
N ASN A 91 14.62 -6.45 -4.46
CA ASN A 91 13.37 -7.04 -4.93
C ASN A 91 12.26 -5.99 -5.05
N PHE A 92 12.01 -5.24 -3.99
CA PHE A 92 10.95 -4.24 -3.96
C PHE A 92 11.19 -3.11 -4.97
N LEU A 93 12.44 -2.60 -5.02
CA LEU A 93 12.82 -1.53 -5.95
C LEU A 93 12.63 -1.95 -7.41
N LYS A 94 13.07 -3.15 -7.77
CA LYS A 94 12.92 -3.68 -9.14
C LYS A 94 11.46 -3.90 -9.52
N LEU A 95 10.64 -4.40 -8.60
CA LEU A 95 9.20 -4.53 -8.83
C LEU A 95 8.53 -3.15 -9.04
N CYS A 96 8.99 -2.08 -8.34
CA CYS A 96 8.57 -0.71 -8.63
C CYS A 96 9.05 -0.24 -10.01
N GLU A 97 10.35 -0.40 -10.34
CA GLU A 97 10.92 0.00 -11.64
C GLU A 97 10.19 -0.67 -12.81
N PHE A 98 9.84 -1.93 -12.66
CA PHE A 98 9.07 -2.70 -13.66
C PHE A 98 7.56 -2.42 -13.62
N LYS A 99 7.11 -1.48 -12.79
CA LYS A 99 5.70 -1.10 -12.62
C LYS A 99 4.78 -2.27 -12.22
N CYS A 100 5.32 -3.33 -11.63
CA CYS A 100 4.54 -4.52 -11.24
C CYS A 100 3.44 -4.20 -10.21
N TYR A 101 3.63 -3.15 -9.42
CA TYR A 101 2.65 -2.72 -8.43
C TYR A 101 1.52 -1.86 -9.00
N ALA A 102 1.67 -1.32 -10.23
CA ALA A 102 0.62 -0.52 -10.85
C ALA A 102 -0.65 -1.36 -11.07
N GLY A 103 -1.80 -0.81 -10.65
CA GLY A 103 -3.10 -1.50 -10.70
C GLY A 103 -3.36 -2.49 -9.57
N THR A 104 -2.36 -2.83 -8.75
CA THR A 104 -2.57 -3.74 -7.61
C THR A 104 -3.45 -3.10 -6.54
N LYS A 105 -4.18 -3.95 -5.83
CA LYS A 105 -5.12 -3.54 -4.78
C LYS A 105 -4.46 -3.53 -3.41
N PHE A 106 -4.98 -2.67 -2.56
CA PHE A 106 -4.69 -2.73 -1.12
C PHE A 106 -5.80 -3.45 -0.36
N LYS A 107 -5.39 -4.25 0.61
CA LYS A 107 -6.21 -4.74 1.72
C LYS A 107 -5.87 -3.94 2.97
N VAL A 108 -6.87 -3.42 3.66
CA VAL A 108 -6.66 -2.57 4.83
C VAL A 108 -7.15 -3.28 6.09
N PHE A 109 -6.27 -3.37 7.08
CA PHE A 109 -6.55 -3.94 8.40
C PHE A 109 -6.45 -2.82 9.45
N PRO A 110 -7.55 -2.11 9.74
CA PRO A 110 -7.52 -0.93 10.59
C PRO A 110 -6.87 -1.22 11.95
N GLY A 111 -6.00 -0.32 12.39
CA GLY A 111 -5.22 -0.46 13.62
C GLY A 111 -4.02 -1.39 13.52
N ASN A 112 -3.80 -2.09 12.40
CA ASN A 112 -2.67 -2.99 12.22
C ASN A 112 -1.78 -2.57 11.06
N TRP A 113 -2.23 -2.78 9.79
CA TRP A 113 -1.45 -2.50 8.57
C TRP A 113 -2.32 -2.39 7.32
N ILE A 114 -1.74 -1.87 6.27
CA ILE A 114 -2.20 -2.13 4.90
C ILE A 114 -1.35 -3.26 4.29
N ARG A 115 -1.93 -4.04 3.40
CA ARG A 115 -1.25 -5.05 2.59
C ARG A 115 -1.50 -4.79 1.11
N GLY A 116 -0.46 -4.85 0.30
CA GLY A 116 -0.50 -4.66 -1.15
C GLY A 116 0.49 -5.59 -1.87
N GLY A 117 0.62 -5.40 -3.18
CA GLY A 117 1.61 -6.06 -4.00
C GLY A 117 1.21 -7.44 -4.52
N ASP A 118 -0.07 -7.81 -4.44
CA ASP A 118 -0.60 -8.98 -5.14
C ASP A 118 -0.91 -8.61 -6.59
N PHE A 119 0.01 -8.84 -7.50
CA PHE A 119 -0.17 -8.53 -8.91
C PHE A 119 -0.87 -9.67 -9.70
N THR A 120 -1.36 -10.69 -9.02
CA THR A 120 -2.26 -11.69 -9.60
C THR A 120 -3.74 -11.35 -9.39
N ASP A 121 -4.04 -10.42 -8.48
CA ASP A 121 -5.37 -9.86 -8.23
C ASP A 121 -5.47 -8.45 -8.85
N LEU A 122 -5.18 -8.35 -10.13
CA LEU A 122 -5.39 -7.13 -10.90
C LEU A 122 -6.84 -7.06 -11.33
N ASP A 123 -7.43 -5.85 -11.24
CA ASP A 123 -8.62 -5.58 -12.03
C ASP A 123 -8.21 -5.32 -13.48
N GLU A 124 -9.21 -5.21 -14.37
CA GLU A 124 -8.99 -4.68 -15.72
C GLU A 124 -8.37 -3.28 -15.62
N VAL A 125 -7.06 -3.25 -15.51
CA VAL A 125 -6.29 -2.02 -15.66
C VAL A 125 -6.35 -1.73 -17.15
N VAL A 126 -6.86 -0.55 -17.48
CA VAL A 126 -6.73 -0.05 -18.84
C VAL A 126 -5.24 0.29 -19.01
N TYR A 127 -4.48 -0.71 -19.41
CA TYR A 127 -3.10 -0.51 -19.82
C TYR A 127 -3.11 0.32 -21.09
N ASP A 128 -2.41 1.44 -21.12
CA ASP A 128 -2.07 2.07 -22.38
C ASP A 128 -0.98 1.21 -23.04
N ALA A 129 -1.41 0.33 -23.93
CA ALA A 129 -0.50 -0.52 -24.70
C ALA A 129 0.48 0.29 -25.59
N ASN A 130 0.28 1.62 -25.68
CA ASN A 130 1.16 2.55 -26.40
C ASN A 130 2.15 3.27 -25.49
N ASP A 131 2.12 3.06 -24.16
CA ASP A 131 3.15 3.57 -23.24
C ASP A 131 4.46 2.84 -23.55
N PRO A 132 5.51 3.52 -24.08
CA PRO A 132 6.76 2.87 -24.44
C PRO A 132 7.53 2.34 -23.22
N ASP A 133 7.18 2.78 -22.02
CA ASP A 133 7.75 2.32 -20.76
C ASP A 133 6.88 1.23 -20.11
N PHE A 134 5.79 0.84 -20.77
CA PHE A 134 4.93 -0.23 -20.30
C PHE A 134 5.63 -1.58 -20.49
N PHE A 135 5.93 -2.21 -19.38
CA PHE A 135 6.44 -3.56 -19.34
C PHE A 135 5.36 -4.47 -18.77
N ASP A 136 4.74 -5.27 -19.62
CA ASP A 136 3.74 -6.25 -19.17
C ASP A 136 4.44 -7.43 -18.47
N PHE A 137 4.72 -7.22 -17.20
CA PHE A 137 5.32 -8.26 -16.37
C PHE A 137 4.38 -9.46 -16.17
N ALA A 138 3.07 -9.23 -16.20
CA ALA A 138 2.08 -10.29 -16.12
C ALA A 138 2.07 -11.17 -17.38
N ALA A 139 2.37 -10.58 -18.55
CA ALA A 139 2.52 -11.35 -19.79
C ALA A 139 3.80 -12.21 -19.82
N LEU A 140 4.83 -11.82 -19.07
CA LEU A 140 6.04 -12.63 -18.92
C LEU A 140 5.87 -13.75 -17.88
N LEU A 141 4.83 -13.70 -17.08
CA LEU A 141 4.59 -14.61 -15.97
C LEU A 141 3.18 -15.22 -16.06
N PRO A 142 2.85 -15.89 -17.20
CA PRO A 142 1.52 -16.51 -17.37
C PRO A 142 1.21 -17.53 -16.28
N ASP A 143 2.23 -18.01 -15.56
CA ASP A 143 2.14 -18.97 -14.47
C ASP A 143 2.57 -18.34 -13.12
N ALA A 144 2.39 -17.02 -12.94
CA ALA A 144 2.71 -16.35 -11.68
C ALA A 144 2.03 -17.05 -10.50
N ALA A 145 2.78 -17.26 -9.43
CA ALA A 145 2.25 -17.86 -8.22
C ALA A 145 1.10 -17.02 -7.64
N PRO A 146 0.01 -17.65 -7.15
CA PRO A 146 -1.05 -16.91 -6.49
C PRO A 146 -0.50 -15.99 -5.39
N GLY A 147 -0.85 -14.71 -5.42
CA GLY A 147 -0.32 -13.72 -4.47
C GLY A 147 0.93 -12.99 -4.95
N GLY A 148 1.39 -13.25 -6.18
CA GLY A 148 2.58 -12.62 -6.77
C GLY A 148 3.87 -13.37 -6.47
N GLN A 149 4.99 -12.84 -6.96
CA GLN A 149 6.30 -13.48 -6.89
C GLN A 149 7.42 -12.47 -6.75
N SER A 150 8.63 -12.92 -6.42
CA SER A 150 9.83 -12.10 -6.36
C SER A 150 10.50 -11.96 -7.74
N ILE A 151 11.52 -11.09 -7.81
CA ILE A 151 12.42 -11.03 -8.98
C ILE A 151 13.41 -12.22 -9.03
N TYR A 152 13.51 -12.98 -7.93
CA TYR A 152 14.46 -14.10 -7.76
C TYR A 152 13.83 -15.45 -8.07
N VAL A 153 12.91 -15.50 -9.01
CA VAL A 153 12.28 -16.76 -9.46
C VAL A 153 13.34 -17.77 -9.89
N SER A 154 13.26 -18.97 -9.36
CA SER A 154 14.16 -20.08 -9.66
C SER A 154 13.40 -21.40 -9.84
N GLU A 155 14.12 -22.50 -10.11
CA GLU A 155 13.54 -23.85 -10.13
C GLU A 155 12.97 -24.28 -8.75
N GLU A 156 13.42 -23.61 -7.66
CA GLU A 156 12.95 -23.87 -6.29
C GLU A 156 11.63 -23.15 -5.98
N GLY A 157 11.25 -22.16 -6.79
CA GLY A 157 9.98 -21.47 -6.66
C GLY A 157 10.05 -19.96 -6.90
N PRO A 158 8.92 -19.27 -6.67
CA PRO A 158 8.77 -17.84 -6.97
C PRO A 158 9.20 -16.92 -5.81
N TYR A 159 9.68 -17.47 -4.70
CA TYR A 159 9.97 -16.75 -3.47
C TYR A 159 11.46 -16.74 -3.14
N PHE A 160 11.87 -15.82 -2.25
CA PHE A 160 13.22 -15.76 -1.73
C PHE A 160 13.23 -15.84 -0.19
N ALA A 161 14.42 -16.19 0.36
CA ALA A 161 14.61 -16.44 1.77
C ALA A 161 14.44 -15.17 2.64
N ASP A 162 14.11 -15.36 3.91
CA ASP A 162 14.10 -14.31 4.92
C ASP A 162 15.52 -13.76 5.13
N GLU A 163 15.73 -12.48 4.81
CA GLU A 163 17.06 -11.87 4.84
C GLU A 163 17.52 -11.59 6.28
N SER A 164 16.69 -10.92 7.06
CA SER A 164 16.99 -10.58 8.45
C SER A 164 15.75 -10.10 9.20
N PHE A 165 15.68 -10.39 10.50
CA PHE A 165 14.66 -9.89 11.43
C PHE A 165 15.22 -8.85 12.40
N ALA A 166 16.32 -8.17 12.04
CA ALA A 166 16.98 -7.19 12.91
C ALA A 166 16.17 -5.88 13.09
N ILE A 167 15.31 -5.55 12.12
CA ILE A 167 14.42 -4.39 12.20
C ILE A 167 13.10 -4.82 12.85
N SER A 168 12.69 -4.10 13.90
CA SER A 168 11.42 -4.33 14.55
C SER A 168 10.27 -3.54 13.90
N HIS A 169 9.04 -3.99 14.13
CA HIS A 169 7.82 -3.34 13.64
C HIS A 169 7.25 -2.31 14.64
N ASP A 170 8.10 -1.75 15.50
CA ASP A 170 7.68 -0.84 16.56
C ASP A 170 7.33 0.53 15.99
N GLY A 171 6.04 0.75 15.77
CA GLY A 171 5.50 2.02 15.31
C GLY A 171 4.88 1.98 13.90
N PRO A 172 4.23 3.08 13.51
CA PRO A 172 3.60 3.19 12.20
C PRO A 172 4.63 3.44 11.09
N GLY A 173 4.28 3.01 9.87
CA GLY A 173 5.05 3.31 8.68
C GLY A 173 6.27 2.43 8.46
N VAL A 174 6.39 1.32 9.15
CA VAL A 174 7.38 0.30 8.83
C VAL A 174 6.92 -0.46 7.58
N LEU A 175 7.78 -0.48 6.56
CA LEU A 175 7.57 -1.27 5.35
C LEU A 175 8.18 -2.66 5.55
N THR A 176 7.39 -3.71 5.35
CA THR A 176 7.76 -5.08 5.63
C THR A 176 7.21 -6.03 4.57
N MET A 177 7.90 -7.15 4.32
CA MET A 177 7.38 -8.19 3.45
C MET A 177 6.18 -8.89 4.09
N TYR A 178 5.20 -9.21 3.25
CA TYR A 178 4.15 -10.15 3.63
C TYR A 178 4.54 -11.54 3.15
N ASN A 179 4.44 -12.51 4.02
CA ASN A 179 4.51 -13.93 3.68
C ASN A 179 3.25 -14.65 4.19
N PRO A 180 2.87 -15.80 3.63
CA PRO A 180 1.65 -16.52 4.01
C PRO A 180 1.78 -17.26 5.35
N GLY A 181 2.78 -16.97 6.19
CA GLY A 181 3.04 -17.61 7.47
C GLY A 181 4.03 -18.78 7.39
N ALA A 182 4.78 -18.89 6.30
CA ALA A 182 5.87 -19.84 6.14
C ALA A 182 7.21 -19.10 6.03
N PRO A 183 8.31 -19.63 6.59
CA PRO A 183 9.64 -19.07 6.37
C PRO A 183 10.04 -19.08 4.90
N ASP A 184 10.90 -18.15 4.52
CA ASP A 184 11.51 -18.10 3.19
C ASP A 184 10.49 -18.01 2.02
N CYS A 185 9.37 -17.35 2.26
CA CYS A 185 8.29 -17.19 1.31
C CYS A 185 8.04 -15.72 0.92
N ASN A 186 9.10 -14.93 0.74
CA ASN A 186 9.00 -13.53 0.37
C ASN A 186 8.82 -13.41 -1.14
N GLY A 187 7.72 -12.80 -1.58
CA GLY A 187 7.38 -12.58 -2.98
C GLY A 187 7.37 -11.09 -3.35
N SER A 188 6.20 -10.63 -3.83
CA SER A 188 5.95 -9.22 -4.12
C SER A 188 5.09 -8.54 -3.05
N GLN A 189 4.32 -9.30 -2.27
CA GLN A 189 3.42 -8.70 -1.31
C GLN A 189 4.17 -8.05 -0.14
N PHE A 190 3.66 -6.92 0.32
CA PHE A 190 4.21 -6.13 1.40
C PHE A 190 3.12 -5.61 2.34
N MET A 191 3.55 -5.14 3.51
CA MET A 191 2.68 -4.43 4.46
C MET A 191 3.32 -3.10 4.85
N VAL A 192 2.48 -2.13 5.22
CA VAL A 192 2.89 -0.90 5.90
C VAL A 192 2.11 -0.79 7.20
N THR A 193 2.81 -0.65 8.31
CA THR A 193 2.20 -0.65 9.65
C THR A 193 1.44 0.63 9.96
N PHE A 194 0.36 0.50 10.74
CA PHE A 194 -0.40 1.60 11.33
C PHE A 194 0.00 1.87 12.80
N PRO A 195 -0.46 2.98 13.41
CA PRO A 195 -0.05 3.38 14.75
C PRO A 195 -0.28 2.34 15.87
N ASN A 196 -1.29 1.50 15.75
CA ASN A 196 -1.66 0.52 16.76
C ASN A 196 -1.25 -0.90 16.41
N VAL A 197 -0.27 -1.06 15.51
CA VAL A 197 0.23 -2.36 15.09
C VAL A 197 0.67 -3.22 16.27
N ARG A 198 0.34 -4.50 16.21
CA ARG A 198 0.85 -5.51 17.16
C ARG A 198 2.20 -6.00 16.65
N ALA A 199 3.26 -5.26 16.98
CA ALA A 199 4.62 -5.56 16.51
C ALA A 199 5.06 -6.99 16.81
N GLU A 200 4.68 -7.55 17.96
CA GLU A 200 4.99 -8.92 18.39
C GLU A 200 4.39 -10.00 17.46
N ALA A 201 3.36 -9.67 16.68
CA ALA A 201 2.78 -10.58 15.70
C ALA A 201 3.61 -10.62 14.39
N LEU A 202 4.45 -9.64 14.16
CA LEU A 202 5.26 -9.49 12.95
C LEU A 202 6.75 -9.73 13.21
N ASN A 203 7.25 -9.36 14.39
CA ASN A 203 8.66 -9.51 14.75
C ASN A 203 9.10 -10.97 14.70
N GLY A 204 10.23 -11.23 14.02
CA GLY A 204 10.78 -12.57 13.86
C GLY A 204 10.05 -13.47 12.86
N THR A 205 9.05 -12.96 12.15
CA THR A 205 8.29 -13.70 11.13
C THR A 205 8.18 -12.96 9.80
N HIS A 206 8.25 -11.64 9.81
CA HIS A 206 8.20 -10.79 8.61
C HIS A 206 9.46 -9.93 8.53
N VAL A 207 10.02 -9.79 7.33
CA VAL A 207 11.25 -9.02 7.10
C VAL A 207 10.89 -7.57 6.90
N ALA A 208 11.16 -6.71 7.90
CA ALA A 208 11.05 -5.27 7.77
C ALA A 208 12.30 -4.74 7.04
N PHE A 209 12.09 -3.90 6.01
CA PHE A 209 13.17 -3.47 5.11
C PHE A 209 13.06 -2.01 4.66
N GLY A 210 12.14 -1.24 5.22
CA GLY A 210 11.97 0.16 4.85
C GLY A 210 11.04 0.92 5.79
N GLN A 211 10.90 2.21 5.49
CA GLN A 211 10.04 3.10 6.25
C GLN A 211 9.41 4.18 5.37
N VAL A 212 8.24 4.66 5.79
CA VAL A 212 7.58 5.79 5.17
C VAL A 212 8.31 7.08 5.52
N LEU A 213 8.59 7.89 4.51
CA LEU A 213 9.18 9.23 4.64
C LEU A 213 8.12 10.32 4.59
N GLU A 214 7.18 10.21 3.62
CA GLU A 214 6.15 11.20 3.32
C GLU A 214 4.83 10.52 2.99
N GLY A 215 3.72 11.25 3.07
CA GLY A 215 2.38 10.74 2.74
C GLY A 215 1.63 10.16 3.94
N TRP A 216 1.93 10.63 5.14
CA TRP A 216 1.28 10.18 6.38
C TRP A 216 -0.22 10.43 6.41
N ASN A 217 -0.65 11.57 5.83
CA ASN A 217 -2.04 11.92 5.66
C ASN A 217 -2.76 10.91 4.73
N VAL A 218 -2.07 10.42 3.70
CA VAL A 218 -2.57 9.38 2.80
C VAL A 218 -2.73 8.06 3.54
N LEU A 219 -1.72 7.65 4.33
CA LEU A 219 -1.82 6.44 5.16
C LEU A 219 -2.96 6.51 6.17
N ALA A 220 -3.15 7.67 6.83
CA ALA A 220 -4.26 7.88 7.75
C ALA A 220 -5.62 7.79 7.03
N ALA A 221 -5.72 8.32 5.81
CA ALA A 221 -6.92 8.19 4.99
C ALA A 221 -7.17 6.73 4.57
N LEU A 222 -6.13 5.99 4.22
CA LEU A 222 -6.21 4.57 3.87
C LEU A 222 -6.74 3.73 5.04
N GLU A 223 -6.28 3.99 6.27
CA GLU A 223 -6.78 3.30 7.46
C GLU A 223 -8.29 3.48 7.64
N GLN A 224 -8.83 4.69 7.35
CA GLN A 224 -10.25 4.97 7.43
C GLN A 224 -11.09 4.28 6.32
N LEU A 225 -10.45 3.80 5.27
CA LEU A 225 -11.12 3.06 4.18
C LEU A 225 -11.29 1.57 4.49
N GLY A 226 -10.60 1.03 5.48
CA GLY A 226 -10.73 -0.38 5.86
C GLY A 226 -12.06 -0.69 6.54
N ASP A 227 -12.70 -1.81 6.16
CA ASP A 227 -13.88 -2.30 6.88
C ASP A 227 -13.46 -3.24 8.01
N ALA A 228 -13.55 -2.75 9.24
CA ALA A 228 -13.20 -3.53 10.43
C ALA A 228 -14.09 -4.78 10.63
N ARG A 229 -15.19 -4.91 9.90
CA ARG A 229 -16.11 -6.07 9.97
C ARG A 229 -15.78 -7.14 8.93
N GLN A 230 -15.03 -6.78 7.90
CA GLN A 230 -14.60 -7.67 6.82
C GLN A 230 -13.09 -7.55 6.68
N GLU A 231 -12.40 -8.50 7.21
CA GLU A 231 -10.96 -8.49 7.34
C GLU A 231 -10.25 -8.29 6.00
N GLY A 232 -9.56 -7.16 5.88
CA GLY A 232 -8.82 -6.77 4.68
C GLY A 232 -9.64 -6.07 3.60
N ASP A 233 -10.97 -6.03 3.71
CA ASP A 233 -11.80 -5.33 2.73
C ASP A 233 -11.79 -3.81 2.94
N THR A 234 -12.07 -3.08 1.89
CA THR A 234 -12.14 -1.62 1.90
C THR A 234 -13.50 -1.13 1.42
N PHE A 235 -13.98 -0.02 1.99
CA PHE A 235 -15.25 0.60 1.59
C PHE A 235 -15.21 1.18 0.16
N GLN A 236 -14.01 1.49 -0.31
CA GLN A 236 -13.72 1.89 -1.68
C GLN A 236 -12.52 1.08 -2.15
N ARG A 237 -12.52 0.69 -3.41
CA ARG A 237 -11.37 0.04 -4.00
C ARG A 237 -10.15 0.96 -3.95
N VAL A 238 -9.09 0.49 -3.32
CA VAL A 238 -7.82 1.22 -3.21
C VAL A 238 -6.78 0.54 -4.09
N THR A 239 -6.14 1.32 -4.94
CA THR A 239 -5.14 0.82 -5.90
C THR A 239 -3.90 1.70 -5.95
N VAL A 240 -2.77 1.10 -6.33
CA VAL A 240 -1.59 1.82 -6.79
C VAL A 240 -1.84 2.29 -8.22
N GLU A 241 -1.72 3.58 -8.49
CA GLU A 241 -1.80 4.12 -9.85
C GLU A 241 -0.45 4.09 -10.54
N GLN A 242 0.58 4.49 -9.79
CA GLN A 242 1.96 4.57 -10.28
C GLN A 242 2.94 4.23 -9.16
N CYS A 243 4.08 3.67 -9.49
CA CYS A 243 5.20 3.42 -8.59
C CYS A 243 6.53 3.73 -9.29
#